data_1f5280bf2aff4f089ab48c0b4f8977ef
#
_entry.id   1f5280bf2aff4f089ab48c0b4f8977ef
#
_cell.length_a   1.000
_cell.length_b   1.000
_cell.length_c   1.000
_cell.angle_alpha   90.00
_cell.angle_beta   90.00
_cell.angle_gamma   90.00
#
_symmetry.space_group_name_H-M   'P 1'
#
loop_
_entity.id
_entity.type
_entity.pdbx_description
1 polymer ?
#
loop_
_entity_poly.entity_id
_entity_poly.type
_entity_poly.pdbx_seq_one_letter_code
_entity_poly.pdbx_strand_id
1 'polypeptide(L)'
;KYQGKNDILTCWQSFKADNGISLGTLFHIAGSYGWTRPIPDASELFSSINEETPPQSPVNVIDGLRPPSPNLDLQYWPDVLATRAQEVGDQVGCDPLVPLFAGLGALAGAVDAQTRLELVPGFEVPPIVWLMTVGDPADKKSPGSRPMMEILEDLEEEDRPRFSREMLQWEAKEVMYNESKKAFLEYAADPTSQMDNDTIPAVPDLESKPVPLKLTVQDVTSQKLVHLAAERDRGLLCYLDEMNSWVKKMTNKWGAEDRSTWVVGYEGKKYTMDRIGTGNIRSDNFAISIYGNIQPQVFRDNINNLADDGLVQRFIPAILRSNMTKLGQPVPDALTTKSVWDQCIRTAYSLQSQKYTLSPAAYKRFREFQAWYEGAKQDERIVQSDKAYRTAFGKLEGTAGRLMLLFHIIETPYNNQVDVSIVDKVIAVIKTYIIPAYRYTLGEIGGYTDDSLDVWLTNHVIHLAGQQETISLSQIKRSGRRNWENLRPWQIEEQVRLSMSMLQDNGWVVLVEDKATTGHVVWSINPLLVEQFQDYRTAVIKAKQRTKDLIYHAGLKKGKGDRGNRPLIPGYDPETMDDPE
;
A
#
# COMPACT_ATOMS: atom_id res chain seq x y z
N LYS A 1 -45.52 -21.23 22.14
CA LYS A 1 -45.38 -22.29 23.18
C LYS A 1 -44.43 -23.32 22.61
N TYR A 2 -43.21 -23.34 23.07
CA TYR A 2 -42.20 -24.31 22.63
C TYR A 2 -42.42 -25.64 23.39
N GLN A 3 -42.46 -26.75 22.65
CA GLN A 3 -42.71 -28.06 23.22
C GLN A 3 -41.47 -28.95 23.35
N GLY A 4 -40.28 -28.37 23.40
CA GLY A 4 -39.06 -29.11 23.71
C GLY A 4 -37.80 -28.66 22.94
N LYS A 5 -36.65 -29.31 23.24
CA LYS A 5 -35.32 -29.00 22.68
C LYS A 5 -35.24 -29.01 21.14
N ASN A 6 -36.05 -29.83 20.49
CA ASN A 6 -36.09 -29.98 19.02
C ASN A 6 -36.74 -28.77 18.33
N ASP A 7 -37.73 -28.12 18.95
CA ASP A 7 -38.38 -26.93 18.41
C ASP A 7 -37.43 -25.73 18.41
N ILE A 8 -36.57 -25.63 19.42
CA ILE A 8 -35.55 -24.57 19.51
C ILE A 8 -34.50 -24.76 18.40
N LEU A 9 -34.04 -25.98 18.18
CA LEU A 9 -33.05 -26.30 17.12
C LEU A 9 -33.60 -26.03 15.72
N THR A 10 -34.86 -26.41 15.46
CA THR A 10 -35.53 -26.18 14.17
C THR A 10 -35.72 -24.68 13.91
N CYS A 11 -36.13 -23.96 14.94
CA CYS A 11 -36.23 -22.49 14.86
C CYS A 11 -34.86 -21.82 14.63
N TRP A 12 -33.82 -22.30 15.32
CA TRP A 12 -32.45 -21.80 15.15
C TRP A 12 -31.91 -22.06 13.74
N GLN A 13 -32.16 -23.22 13.16
CA GLN A 13 -31.76 -23.58 11.81
C GLN A 13 -32.54 -22.83 10.71
N SER A 14 -33.68 -22.24 11.04
CA SER A 14 -34.49 -21.44 10.10
C SER A 14 -33.96 -20.00 9.93
N PHE A 15 -33.07 -19.54 10.79
CA PHE A 15 -32.44 -18.21 10.67
C PHE A 15 -31.41 -18.23 9.56
N LYS A 16 -31.68 -17.50 8.48
CA LYS A 16 -30.70 -17.24 7.41
C LYS A 16 -29.88 -16.00 7.78
N ALA A 17 -28.58 -16.09 7.60
CA ALA A 17 -27.61 -15.02 7.95
C ALA A 17 -27.87 -13.65 7.28
N ASP A 18 -28.66 -13.63 6.19
CA ASP A 18 -28.87 -12.43 5.37
C ASP A 18 -30.10 -11.58 5.73
N ASN A 19 -30.87 -11.93 6.75
CA ASN A 19 -32.15 -11.25 7.08
C ASN A 19 -32.05 -10.17 8.19
N GLY A 20 -30.87 -9.64 8.49
CA GLY A 20 -30.72 -8.49 9.40
C GLY A 20 -31.08 -8.77 10.87
N ILE A 21 -31.24 -10.04 11.28
CA ILE A 21 -31.51 -10.43 12.66
C ILE A 21 -30.20 -10.60 13.41
N SER A 22 -29.90 -9.65 14.29
CA SER A 22 -28.73 -9.70 15.16
C SER A 22 -29.03 -10.39 16.51
N LEU A 23 -27.98 -10.76 17.25
CA LEU A 23 -28.12 -11.20 18.65
C LEU A 23 -28.89 -10.17 19.50
N GLY A 24 -28.74 -8.87 19.22
CA GLY A 24 -29.51 -7.81 19.86
C GLY A 24 -31.01 -7.91 19.60
N THR A 25 -31.42 -8.27 18.37
CA THR A 25 -32.83 -8.51 18.01
C THR A 25 -33.39 -9.70 18.79
N LEU A 26 -32.59 -10.75 18.98
CA LEU A 26 -32.98 -11.93 19.73
C LEU A 26 -33.20 -11.61 21.22
N PHE A 27 -32.31 -10.83 21.82
CA PHE A 27 -32.46 -10.35 23.21
C PHE A 27 -33.66 -9.42 23.38
N HIS A 28 -33.90 -8.55 22.40
CA HIS A 28 -35.05 -7.65 22.42
C HIS A 28 -36.37 -8.42 22.36
N ILE A 29 -36.47 -9.41 21.48
CA ILE A 29 -37.64 -10.30 21.36
C ILE A 29 -37.80 -11.13 22.65
N ALA A 30 -36.72 -11.71 23.17
CA ALA A 30 -36.78 -12.47 24.42
C ALA A 30 -37.29 -11.61 25.59
N GLY A 31 -36.84 -10.37 25.69
CA GLY A 31 -37.29 -9.39 26.67
C GLY A 31 -38.79 -9.05 26.54
N SER A 32 -39.33 -8.95 25.32
CA SER A 32 -40.76 -8.71 25.08
C SER A 32 -41.65 -9.88 25.52
N TYR A 33 -41.07 -11.09 25.65
CA TYR A 33 -41.73 -12.29 26.20
C TYR A 33 -41.42 -12.53 27.69
N GLY A 34 -40.88 -11.53 28.40
CA GLY A 34 -40.64 -11.60 29.85
C GLY A 34 -39.34 -12.31 30.24
N TRP A 35 -38.43 -12.59 29.28
CA TRP A 35 -37.12 -13.10 29.63
C TRP A 35 -36.26 -11.92 30.15
N THR A 36 -35.79 -12.06 31.36
CA THR A 36 -34.74 -11.19 31.90
C THR A 36 -33.43 -11.97 31.93
N ARG A 37 -32.35 -11.31 31.52
CA ARG A 37 -31.00 -11.90 31.66
C ARG A 37 -30.84 -12.34 33.11
N PRO A 38 -30.51 -13.60 33.41
CA PRO A 38 -30.21 -13.99 34.78
C PRO A 38 -29.05 -13.14 35.28
N ILE A 39 -29.33 -12.22 36.16
CA ILE A 39 -28.30 -11.51 36.91
C ILE A 39 -27.90 -12.52 37.97
N PRO A 40 -26.61 -12.96 38.03
CA PRO A 40 -26.15 -13.75 39.15
C PRO A 40 -26.44 -12.95 40.43
N ASP A 41 -26.89 -13.65 41.50
CA ASP A 41 -27.20 -12.99 42.78
C ASP A 41 -26.00 -12.16 43.20
N ALA A 42 -26.20 -10.86 43.34
CA ALA A 42 -25.13 -9.92 43.72
C ALA A 42 -24.44 -10.34 45.01
N SER A 43 -25.16 -11.01 45.93
CA SER A 43 -24.60 -11.56 47.16
C SER A 43 -23.60 -12.71 46.95
N GLU A 44 -23.75 -13.53 45.90
CA GLU A 44 -22.78 -14.59 45.56
C GLU A 44 -21.54 -14.00 44.86
N LEU A 45 -21.71 -12.95 44.08
CA LEU A 45 -20.59 -12.23 43.43
C LEU A 45 -19.80 -11.35 44.40
N PHE A 46 -20.43 -10.82 45.46
CA PHE A 46 -19.77 -9.95 46.43
C PHE A 46 -19.22 -10.67 47.65
N SER A 47 -19.57 -11.93 47.90
CA SER A 47 -18.98 -12.72 48.99
C SER A 47 -17.54 -13.18 48.72
N SER A 48 -17.07 -13.07 47.49
CA SER A 48 -15.68 -13.40 47.07
C SER A 48 -14.76 -12.17 46.88
N ILE A 49 -15.23 -10.96 47.16
CA ILE A 49 -14.49 -9.70 46.90
C ILE A 49 -13.49 -9.33 48.04
N ASN A 50 -13.35 -10.16 49.08
CA ASN A 50 -12.39 -9.89 50.16
C ASN A 50 -11.03 -10.62 49.99
N GLU A 51 -10.81 -11.31 48.91
CA GLU A 51 -9.45 -11.66 48.46
C GLU A 51 -9.08 -10.69 47.33
N GLU A 52 -8.10 -9.83 47.57
CA GLU A 52 -7.45 -9.04 46.53
C GLU A 52 -6.91 -10.00 45.45
N THR A 53 -7.76 -10.30 44.47
CA THR A 53 -7.28 -11.01 43.27
C THR A 53 -6.21 -10.11 42.65
N PRO A 54 -4.97 -10.54 42.51
CA PRO A 54 -3.93 -9.69 41.95
C PRO A 54 -4.40 -9.21 40.59
N PRO A 55 -4.21 -7.92 40.25
CA PRO A 55 -4.68 -7.35 39.01
C PRO A 55 -4.15 -8.20 37.86
N GLN A 56 -5.03 -8.65 36.96
CA GLN A 56 -4.64 -9.41 35.76
C GLN A 56 -3.58 -8.61 35.01
N SER A 57 -2.51 -9.28 34.58
CA SER A 57 -1.50 -8.65 33.73
C SER A 57 -2.16 -8.14 32.44
N PRO A 58 -2.10 -6.82 32.16
CA PRO A 58 -2.77 -6.28 30.97
C PRO A 58 -2.16 -6.82 29.69
N VAL A 59 -3.01 -7.25 28.76
CA VAL A 59 -2.60 -7.71 27.44
C VAL A 59 -2.19 -6.50 26.61
N ASN A 60 -1.15 -6.62 25.80
CA ASN A 60 -0.69 -5.55 24.93
C ASN A 60 -1.68 -5.34 23.76
N VAL A 61 -2.60 -4.40 23.91
CA VAL A 61 -3.55 -3.98 22.85
C VAL A 61 -2.92 -2.96 21.90
N ILE A 62 -1.80 -2.32 22.30
CA ILE A 62 -1.17 -1.22 21.56
C ILE A 62 -0.71 -1.70 20.18
N ASP A 63 -0.06 -2.87 20.13
CA ASP A 63 0.43 -3.46 18.89
C ASP A 63 -0.71 -3.86 17.93
N GLY A 64 -1.91 -4.08 18.46
CA GLY A 64 -3.12 -4.31 17.69
C GLY A 64 -3.74 -3.03 17.14
N LEU A 65 -3.68 -1.96 17.93
CA LEU A 65 -4.22 -0.64 17.58
C LEU A 65 -3.28 0.19 16.71
N ARG A 66 -1.97 0.01 16.86
CA ARG A 66 -0.93 0.62 16.03
C ARG A 66 0.00 -0.48 15.55
N PRO A 67 -0.19 -0.98 14.34
CA PRO A 67 0.78 -1.90 13.78
C PRO A 67 2.16 -1.23 13.80
N PRO A 68 3.22 -1.96 14.20
CA PRO A 68 4.57 -1.40 14.20
C PRO A 68 4.91 -0.93 12.79
N SER A 69 5.61 0.21 12.69
CA SER A 69 6.13 0.68 11.40
C SER A 69 6.94 -0.43 10.76
N PRO A 70 6.72 -0.72 9.48
CA PRO A 70 7.48 -1.75 8.78
C PRO A 70 8.97 -1.47 8.89
N ASN A 71 9.75 -2.47 9.26
CA ASN A 71 11.21 -2.34 9.36
C ASN A 71 11.86 -2.92 8.12
N LEU A 72 12.61 -2.08 7.40
CA LEU A 72 13.41 -2.51 6.27
C LEU A 72 14.67 -3.24 6.78
N ASP A 73 14.83 -4.47 6.38
CA ASP A 73 16.06 -5.23 6.58
C ASP A 73 16.64 -5.58 5.21
N LEU A 74 17.70 -4.87 4.83
CA LEU A 74 18.33 -4.97 3.51
C LEU A 74 18.98 -6.34 3.25
N GLN A 75 19.29 -7.13 4.30
CA GLN A 75 19.88 -8.47 4.13
C GLN A 75 19.00 -9.44 3.33
N TYR A 76 17.68 -9.21 3.29
CA TYR A 76 16.74 -10.03 2.54
C TYR A 76 16.51 -9.56 1.09
N TRP A 77 17.19 -8.49 0.67
CA TRP A 77 17.11 -7.99 -0.70
C TRP A 77 18.34 -8.41 -1.50
N PRO A 78 18.26 -8.48 -2.84
CA PRO A 78 19.43 -8.76 -3.67
C PRO A 78 20.56 -7.77 -3.42
N ASP A 79 21.78 -8.26 -3.20
CA ASP A 79 22.92 -7.47 -2.73
C ASP A 79 23.21 -6.26 -3.64
N VAL A 80 23.15 -6.43 -4.95
CA VAL A 80 23.38 -5.34 -5.92
C VAL A 80 22.38 -4.20 -5.72
N LEU A 81 21.11 -4.54 -5.56
CA LEU A 81 20.04 -3.56 -5.35
C LEU A 81 20.14 -2.93 -3.95
N ALA A 82 20.34 -3.74 -2.92
CA ALA A 82 20.42 -3.31 -1.52
C ALA A 82 21.60 -2.37 -1.29
N THR A 83 22.80 -2.74 -1.77
CA THR A 83 24.01 -1.92 -1.63
C THR A 83 23.86 -0.59 -2.34
N ARG A 84 23.39 -0.60 -3.59
CA ARG A 84 23.19 0.65 -4.34
C ARG A 84 22.12 1.54 -3.70
N ALA A 85 21.02 0.95 -3.21
CA ALA A 85 19.96 1.69 -2.53
C ALA A 85 20.46 2.34 -1.23
N GLN A 86 21.25 1.62 -0.43
CA GLN A 86 21.85 2.18 0.79
C GLN A 86 22.78 3.35 0.48
N GLU A 87 23.65 3.22 -0.53
CA GLU A 87 24.58 4.27 -0.92
C GLU A 87 23.87 5.51 -1.45
N VAL A 88 22.86 5.36 -2.32
CA VAL A 88 22.06 6.49 -2.78
C VAL A 88 21.34 7.14 -1.60
N GLY A 89 20.81 6.33 -0.67
CA GLY A 89 20.18 6.82 0.55
C GLY A 89 21.13 7.66 1.38
N ASP A 90 22.35 7.21 1.60
CA ASP A 90 23.38 7.94 2.35
C ASP A 90 23.87 9.19 1.60
N GLN A 91 24.09 9.07 0.30
CA GLN A 91 24.56 10.18 -0.54
C GLN A 91 23.55 11.33 -0.61
N VAL A 92 22.28 11.02 -0.79
CA VAL A 92 21.18 11.99 -0.87
C VAL A 92 20.71 12.41 0.53
N GLY A 93 20.90 11.53 1.52
CA GLY A 93 20.35 11.68 2.87
C GLY A 93 18.86 11.42 2.92
N CYS A 94 18.37 10.39 2.21
CA CYS A 94 16.98 9.95 2.23
C CYS A 94 16.85 8.53 2.81
N ASP A 95 15.62 8.09 3.09
CA ASP A 95 15.38 6.70 3.49
C ASP A 95 15.77 5.75 2.34
N PRO A 96 16.58 4.69 2.58
CA PRO A 96 16.96 3.71 1.57
C PRO A 96 15.79 3.01 0.86
N LEU A 97 14.58 3.03 1.44
CA LEU A 97 13.36 2.55 0.79
C LEU A 97 13.06 3.27 -0.53
N VAL A 98 13.40 4.56 -0.63
CA VAL A 98 13.17 5.35 -1.86
C VAL A 98 13.96 4.78 -3.03
N PRO A 99 15.30 4.74 -2.99
CA PRO A 99 16.08 4.17 -4.09
C PRO A 99 15.83 2.66 -4.28
N LEU A 100 15.57 1.89 -3.21
CA LEU A 100 15.29 0.45 -3.30
C LEU A 100 14.05 0.18 -4.17
N PHE A 101 12.96 0.88 -3.92
CA PHE A 101 11.71 0.72 -4.67
C PHE A 101 11.81 1.30 -6.09
N ALA A 102 12.51 2.43 -6.25
CA ALA A 102 12.81 2.99 -7.57
C ALA A 102 13.60 2.01 -8.44
N GLY A 103 14.63 1.38 -7.86
CA GLY A 103 15.44 0.37 -8.54
C GLY A 103 14.63 -0.87 -8.93
N LEU A 104 13.78 -1.37 -8.05
CA LEU A 104 12.90 -2.49 -8.38
C LEU A 104 11.91 -2.13 -9.52
N GLY A 105 11.40 -0.89 -9.52
CA GLY A 105 10.59 -0.37 -10.62
C GLY A 105 11.35 -0.27 -11.93
N ALA A 106 12.60 0.25 -11.90
CA ALA A 106 13.47 0.35 -13.06
C ALA A 106 13.77 -1.04 -13.67
N LEU A 107 14.08 -2.02 -12.81
CA LEU A 107 14.29 -3.40 -13.27
C LEU A 107 13.04 -3.95 -13.98
N ALA A 108 11.86 -3.80 -13.37
CA ALA A 108 10.61 -4.28 -13.94
C ALA A 108 10.27 -3.59 -15.28
N GLY A 109 10.69 -2.32 -15.47
CA GLY A 109 10.57 -1.60 -16.74
C GLY A 109 11.54 -2.07 -17.82
N ALA A 110 12.69 -2.63 -17.43
CA ALA A 110 13.73 -3.11 -18.36
C ALA A 110 13.50 -4.53 -18.88
N VAL A 111 12.86 -5.39 -18.06
CA VAL A 111 12.65 -6.80 -18.39
C VAL A 111 11.64 -6.98 -19.52
N ASP A 112 11.84 -7.99 -20.36
CA ASP A 112 10.90 -8.36 -21.40
C ASP A 112 9.52 -8.73 -20.82
N ALA A 113 8.48 -8.11 -21.37
CA ALA A 113 7.10 -8.23 -20.90
C ALA A 113 6.52 -9.65 -21.03
N GLN A 114 7.11 -10.50 -21.87
CA GLN A 114 6.70 -11.89 -22.07
C GLN A 114 7.34 -12.86 -21.08
N THR A 115 8.36 -12.40 -20.32
CA THR A 115 9.01 -13.23 -19.29
C THR A 115 8.00 -13.65 -18.22
N ARG A 116 8.08 -14.91 -17.80
CA ARG A 116 7.16 -15.49 -16.79
C ARG A 116 7.94 -16.35 -15.80
N LEU A 117 7.43 -16.39 -14.57
CA LEU A 117 7.79 -17.40 -13.58
C LEU A 117 6.57 -18.28 -13.32
N GLU A 118 6.70 -19.58 -13.58
CA GLU A 118 5.72 -20.57 -13.18
C GLU A 118 5.95 -20.99 -11.72
N LEU A 119 5.02 -20.65 -10.86
CA LEU A 119 5.08 -20.97 -9.43
C LEU A 119 4.59 -22.38 -9.14
N VAL A 120 3.49 -22.74 -9.76
CA VAL A 120 2.91 -24.10 -9.79
C VAL A 120 2.33 -24.32 -11.20
N PRO A 121 2.10 -25.56 -11.64
CA PRO A 121 1.54 -25.82 -12.96
C PRO A 121 0.28 -25.01 -13.25
N GLY A 122 0.33 -24.17 -14.27
CA GLY A 122 -0.77 -23.31 -14.70
C GLY A 122 -0.91 -21.97 -13.96
N PHE A 123 -0.04 -21.68 -12.99
CA PHE A 123 0.01 -20.37 -12.34
C PHE A 123 1.33 -19.67 -12.63
N GLU A 124 1.29 -18.73 -13.54
CA GLU A 124 2.43 -17.94 -14.00
C GLU A 124 2.28 -16.47 -13.58
N VAL A 125 3.39 -15.84 -13.25
CA VAL A 125 3.45 -14.41 -12.91
C VAL A 125 4.39 -13.66 -13.84
N PRO A 126 4.04 -12.43 -14.27
CA PRO A 126 4.90 -11.55 -15.07
C PRO A 126 5.87 -10.74 -14.17
N PRO A 127 6.93 -10.12 -14.75
CA PRO A 127 7.86 -9.24 -14.02
C PRO A 127 7.28 -7.83 -13.81
N ILE A 128 6.05 -7.74 -13.29
CA ILE A 128 5.33 -6.48 -13.13
C ILE A 128 5.17 -6.20 -11.64
N VAL A 129 5.51 -5.00 -11.22
CA VAL A 129 5.31 -4.52 -9.84
C VAL A 129 4.69 -3.13 -9.84
N TRP A 130 3.80 -2.90 -8.88
CA TRP A 130 3.28 -1.59 -8.56
C TRP A 130 3.79 -1.18 -7.19
N LEU A 131 4.53 -0.10 -7.16
CA LEU A 131 5.29 0.36 -6.02
C LEU A 131 4.90 1.80 -5.69
N MET A 132 4.74 2.08 -4.41
CA MET A 132 4.29 3.39 -3.95
C MET A 132 5.11 3.82 -2.74
N THR A 133 5.81 4.95 -2.85
CA THR A 133 6.53 5.56 -1.74
C THR A 133 5.63 6.58 -1.05
N VAL A 134 5.31 6.31 0.22
CA VAL A 134 4.46 7.16 1.06
C VAL A 134 5.35 7.95 2.02
N GLY A 135 5.42 9.26 1.85
CA GLY A 135 6.27 10.13 2.66
C GLY A 135 5.95 11.61 2.47
N ASP A 136 6.42 12.44 3.39
CA ASP A 136 6.20 13.88 3.39
C ASP A 136 6.96 14.59 2.25
N PRO A 137 6.58 15.83 1.86
CA PRO A 137 7.26 16.55 0.76
C PRO A 137 8.77 16.71 0.95
N ALA A 138 9.25 16.81 2.19
CA ALA A 138 10.65 17.02 2.53
C ALA A 138 11.50 15.72 2.55
N ASP A 139 10.92 14.54 2.32
CA ASP A 139 11.60 13.25 2.46
C ASP A 139 12.53 12.90 1.29
N LYS A 140 12.88 13.88 0.43
CA LYS A 140 13.83 13.73 -0.69
C LYS A 140 13.52 12.56 -1.64
N LYS A 141 12.24 12.29 -1.89
CA LYS A 141 11.80 11.15 -2.72
C LYS A 141 12.33 11.22 -4.14
N SER A 142 12.13 12.35 -4.85
CA SER A 142 12.59 12.52 -6.22
C SER A 142 14.12 12.50 -6.36
N PRO A 143 14.90 13.18 -5.49
CA PRO A 143 16.36 13.05 -5.51
C PRO A 143 16.87 11.63 -5.21
N GLY A 144 16.16 10.86 -4.37
CA GLY A 144 16.52 9.48 -4.02
C GLY A 144 16.17 8.45 -5.10
N SER A 145 15.10 8.67 -5.85
CA SER A 145 14.65 7.73 -6.89
C SER A 145 15.42 7.88 -8.20
N ARG A 146 15.77 9.12 -8.59
CA ARG A 146 16.36 9.43 -9.89
C ARG A 146 17.64 8.62 -10.19
N PRO A 147 18.65 8.51 -9.28
CA PRO A 147 19.89 7.78 -9.57
C PRO A 147 19.71 6.28 -9.85
N MET A 148 18.55 5.70 -9.51
CA MET A 148 18.23 4.30 -9.78
C MET A 148 17.57 4.10 -11.14
N MET A 149 17.01 5.16 -11.74
CA MET A 149 16.22 5.13 -12.97
C MET A 149 16.95 5.76 -14.18
N GLU A 150 17.99 6.55 -13.96
CA GLU A 150 18.78 7.21 -15.04
C GLU A 150 19.20 6.23 -16.14
N ILE A 151 19.57 5.02 -15.78
CA ILE A 151 19.98 3.98 -16.72
C ILE A 151 18.89 3.64 -17.77
N LEU A 152 17.60 3.80 -17.46
CA LEU A 152 16.54 3.59 -18.44
C LEU A 152 16.52 4.72 -19.48
N GLU A 153 16.79 5.95 -19.05
CA GLU A 153 16.93 7.10 -19.96
C GLU A 153 18.17 6.93 -20.84
N ASP A 154 19.29 6.46 -20.26
CA ASP A 154 20.52 6.16 -21.02
C ASP A 154 20.27 5.13 -22.11
N LEU A 155 19.54 4.04 -21.82
CA LEU A 155 19.15 3.01 -22.80
C LEU A 155 18.26 3.58 -23.93
N GLU A 156 17.30 4.46 -23.58
CA GLU A 156 16.46 5.15 -24.58
C GLU A 156 17.30 6.06 -25.48
N GLU A 157 18.28 6.79 -24.91
CA GLU A 157 19.21 7.67 -25.67
C GLU A 157 20.13 6.87 -26.58
N GLU A 158 20.70 5.75 -26.11
CA GLU A 158 21.57 4.87 -26.89
C GLU A 158 20.84 4.25 -28.09
N ASP A 159 19.54 4.08 -28.02
CA ASP A 159 18.70 3.54 -29.09
C ASP A 159 18.39 4.56 -30.20
N ARG A 160 18.44 5.87 -29.92
CA ARG A 160 18.07 6.93 -30.87
C ARG A 160 18.77 6.83 -32.24
N PRO A 161 20.10 6.54 -32.33
CA PRO A 161 20.75 6.40 -33.64
C PRO A 161 20.24 5.22 -34.47
N ARG A 162 19.83 4.11 -33.80
CA ARG A 162 19.19 2.98 -34.46
C ARG A 162 17.85 3.40 -35.05
N PHE A 163 16.98 3.95 -34.20
CA PHE A 163 15.65 4.44 -34.59
C PHE A 163 15.75 5.45 -35.75
N SER A 164 16.67 6.42 -35.68
CA SER A 164 16.83 7.43 -36.75
C SER A 164 17.18 6.80 -38.10
N ARG A 165 18.05 5.78 -38.10
CA ARG A 165 18.40 5.05 -39.36
C ARG A 165 17.23 4.26 -39.89
N GLU A 166 16.56 3.50 -39.06
CA GLU A 166 15.40 2.70 -39.45
C GLU A 166 14.27 3.57 -39.96
N MET A 167 14.07 4.74 -39.34
CA MET A 167 13.05 5.70 -39.73
C MET A 167 13.32 6.28 -41.12
N LEU A 168 14.57 6.69 -41.41
CA LEU A 168 14.98 7.14 -42.75
C LEU A 168 14.79 6.06 -43.82
N GLN A 169 15.12 4.80 -43.49
CA GLN A 169 14.92 3.66 -44.42
C GLN A 169 13.43 3.41 -44.64
N TRP A 170 12.61 3.51 -43.64
CA TRP A 170 11.17 3.33 -43.73
C TRP A 170 10.53 4.45 -44.54
N GLU A 171 10.92 5.72 -44.32
CA GLU A 171 10.43 6.86 -45.09
C GLU A 171 10.73 6.72 -46.58
N ALA A 172 11.94 6.24 -46.91
CA ALA A 172 12.29 5.95 -48.30
C ALA A 172 11.41 4.84 -48.92
N LYS A 173 11.14 3.75 -48.15
CA LYS A 173 10.22 2.68 -48.58
C LYS A 173 8.77 3.17 -48.68
N GLU A 174 8.34 4.05 -47.79
CA GLU A 174 6.99 4.65 -47.80
C GLU A 174 6.76 5.49 -49.05
N VAL A 175 7.76 6.28 -49.49
CA VAL A 175 7.67 7.04 -50.76
C VAL A 175 7.51 6.08 -51.93
N MET A 176 8.34 5.04 -52.03
CA MET A 176 8.24 4.03 -53.10
C MET A 176 6.88 3.29 -53.09
N TYR A 177 6.40 2.93 -51.89
CA TYR A 177 5.09 2.32 -51.70
C TYR A 177 3.96 3.21 -52.21
N ASN A 178 3.98 4.49 -51.84
CA ASN A 178 2.94 5.45 -52.21
C ASN A 178 2.92 5.70 -53.73
N GLU A 179 4.10 5.78 -54.39
CA GLU A 179 4.22 5.86 -55.85
C GLU A 179 3.68 4.62 -56.54
N SER A 180 4.08 3.44 -56.08
CA SER A 180 3.61 2.15 -56.63
C SER A 180 2.10 1.98 -56.42
N LYS A 181 1.60 2.33 -55.26
CA LYS A 181 0.16 2.30 -54.95
C LYS A 181 -0.63 3.24 -55.83
N LYS A 182 -0.11 4.46 -56.09
CA LYS A 182 -0.73 5.42 -57.04
C LYS A 182 -0.80 4.87 -58.43
N ALA A 183 0.33 4.30 -58.95
CA ALA A 183 0.36 3.66 -60.27
C ALA A 183 -0.64 2.50 -60.37
N PHE A 184 -0.74 1.67 -59.31
CA PHE A 184 -1.72 0.58 -59.27
C PHE A 184 -3.17 1.08 -59.26
N LEU A 185 -3.46 2.14 -58.53
CA LEU A 185 -4.81 2.74 -58.47
C LEU A 185 -5.19 3.38 -59.82
N GLU A 186 -4.25 4.05 -60.50
CA GLU A 186 -4.45 4.62 -61.85
C GLU A 186 -4.71 3.50 -62.85
N TYR A 187 -3.92 2.40 -62.83
CA TYR A 187 -4.16 1.22 -63.64
C TYR A 187 -5.52 0.57 -63.36
N ALA A 188 -5.89 0.41 -62.10
CA ALA A 188 -7.18 -0.19 -61.68
C ALA A 188 -8.40 0.68 -62.07
N ALA A 189 -8.23 2.00 -62.22
CA ALA A 189 -9.29 2.96 -62.59
C ALA A 189 -9.49 3.05 -64.14
N ASP A 190 -8.52 2.58 -64.96
CA ASP A 190 -8.62 2.61 -66.39
C ASP A 190 -9.36 1.36 -66.91
N PRO A 191 -10.54 1.48 -67.50
CA PRO A 191 -11.29 0.34 -68.02
C PRO A 191 -10.60 -0.41 -69.16
N THR A 192 -9.61 0.22 -69.84
CA THR A 192 -8.89 -0.38 -70.98
C THR A 192 -7.70 -1.20 -70.56
N SER A 193 -7.15 -0.96 -69.38
CA SER A 193 -5.97 -1.66 -68.81
C SER A 193 -6.29 -3.06 -68.26
N GLN A 194 -7.58 -3.36 -68.01
CA GLN A 194 -8.01 -4.65 -67.40
C GLN A 194 -7.90 -5.86 -68.36
N MET A 195 -7.49 -5.68 -69.64
CA MET A 195 -7.36 -6.77 -70.62
C MET A 195 -5.95 -7.34 -70.72
N ASP A 196 -4.96 -6.72 -70.06
CA ASP A 196 -3.54 -7.16 -70.15
C ASP A 196 -3.00 -7.52 -68.75
N ASN A 197 -3.13 -8.79 -68.38
CA ASN A 197 -2.72 -9.31 -67.06
C ASN A 197 -1.20 -9.23 -66.81
N ASP A 198 -0.38 -9.02 -67.84
CA ASP A 198 1.08 -9.00 -67.69
C ASP A 198 1.66 -7.65 -67.27
N THR A 199 0.85 -6.61 -67.16
CA THR A 199 1.27 -5.22 -66.85
C THR A 199 0.75 -4.68 -65.54
N ILE A 200 0.18 -5.50 -64.65
CA ILE A 200 -0.32 -5.03 -63.36
C ILE A 200 0.83 -4.46 -62.53
N PRO A 201 0.80 -3.15 -62.16
CA PRO A 201 1.84 -2.58 -61.30
C PRO A 201 1.91 -3.29 -59.94
N ALA A 202 3.09 -3.81 -59.59
CA ALA A 202 3.29 -4.44 -58.31
C ALA A 202 3.39 -3.36 -57.19
N VAL A 203 2.59 -3.52 -56.14
CA VAL A 203 2.71 -2.70 -54.96
C VAL A 203 3.55 -3.48 -53.94
N PRO A 204 4.73 -2.99 -53.54
CA PRO A 204 5.55 -3.68 -52.54
C PRO A 204 4.86 -3.65 -51.19
N ASP A 205 5.16 -4.62 -50.32
CA ASP A 205 4.72 -4.57 -48.93
C ASP A 205 5.44 -3.44 -48.20
N LEU A 206 4.70 -2.64 -47.44
CA LEU A 206 5.27 -1.64 -46.53
C LEU A 206 5.36 -2.23 -45.12
N GLU A 207 6.58 -2.35 -44.64
CA GLU A 207 6.83 -2.77 -43.27
C GLU A 207 6.19 -1.81 -42.28
N SER A 208 5.93 -2.27 -41.06
CA SER A 208 5.43 -1.41 -39.99
C SER A 208 6.41 -0.28 -39.69
N LYS A 209 5.86 0.91 -39.43
CA LYS A 209 6.65 2.10 -39.06
C LYS A 209 7.51 1.82 -37.82
N PRO A 210 8.83 2.11 -37.88
CA PRO A 210 9.71 1.97 -36.71
C PRO A 210 9.21 2.75 -35.50
N VAL A 211 9.42 2.20 -34.31
CA VAL A 211 9.01 2.82 -33.04
C VAL A 211 10.26 3.08 -32.19
N PRO A 212 10.40 4.28 -31.59
CA PRO A 212 11.53 4.56 -30.72
C PRO A 212 11.45 3.71 -29.45
N LEU A 213 12.59 3.31 -28.89
CA LEU A 213 12.61 2.68 -27.58
C LEU A 213 12.01 3.63 -26.53
N LYS A 214 11.09 3.11 -25.73
CA LYS A 214 10.46 3.82 -24.62
C LYS A 214 10.28 2.86 -23.47
N LEU A 215 11.02 3.04 -22.39
CA LEU A 215 10.99 2.20 -21.20
C LEU A 215 10.21 2.88 -20.06
N THR A 216 10.16 4.23 -20.09
CA THR A 216 9.52 5.03 -19.03
C THR A 216 8.45 5.99 -19.59
N VAL A 217 7.37 6.16 -18.86
CA VAL A 217 6.34 7.18 -19.11
C VAL A 217 5.98 7.88 -17.80
N GLN A 218 5.59 9.16 -17.87
CA GLN A 218 5.21 9.94 -16.68
C GLN A 218 3.73 10.35 -16.75
N ASP A 219 3.36 11.17 -17.71
CA ASP A 219 1.96 11.56 -17.93
C ASP A 219 1.46 10.91 -19.23
N VAL A 220 0.56 9.95 -19.07
CA VAL A 220 0.05 9.14 -20.18
C VAL A 220 -1.45 8.88 -20.00
N THR A 221 -2.20 8.94 -21.10
CA THR A 221 -3.58 8.48 -21.12
C THR A 221 -3.64 6.96 -21.26
N SER A 222 -4.70 6.32 -20.75
CA SER A 222 -4.89 4.86 -20.88
C SER A 222 -4.86 4.40 -22.34
N GLN A 223 -5.40 5.18 -23.27
CA GLN A 223 -5.31 4.89 -24.73
C GLN A 223 -3.86 4.88 -25.23
N LYS A 224 -3.09 5.93 -24.94
CA LYS A 224 -1.68 5.99 -25.36
C LYS A 224 -0.86 4.90 -24.72
N LEU A 225 -1.19 4.52 -23.48
CA LEU A 225 -0.52 3.42 -22.77
C LEU A 225 -0.70 2.08 -23.51
N VAL A 226 -1.92 1.79 -23.98
CA VAL A 226 -2.21 0.57 -24.77
C VAL A 226 -1.47 0.59 -26.11
N HIS A 227 -1.42 1.73 -26.81
CA HIS A 227 -0.62 1.89 -28.02
C HIS A 227 0.85 1.61 -27.77
N LEU A 228 1.42 2.25 -26.74
CA LEU A 228 2.82 2.07 -26.39
C LEU A 228 3.16 0.60 -26.08
N ALA A 229 2.28 -0.08 -25.38
CA ALA A 229 2.47 -1.50 -25.05
C ALA A 229 2.21 -2.46 -26.23
N ALA A 230 1.38 -2.05 -27.21
CA ALA A 230 1.14 -2.85 -28.41
C ALA A 230 2.31 -2.83 -29.41
N GLU A 231 3.10 -1.76 -29.38
CA GLU A 231 4.23 -1.55 -30.29
C GLU A 231 5.55 -2.16 -29.77
N ARG A 232 5.54 -2.87 -28.61
CA ARG A 232 6.75 -3.28 -27.90
C ARG A 232 6.64 -4.64 -27.25
N ASP A 233 7.82 -5.28 -27.08
CA ASP A 233 7.99 -6.53 -26.34
C ASP A 233 8.44 -6.28 -24.88
N ARG A 234 8.94 -5.07 -24.56
CA ARG A 234 9.46 -4.72 -23.24
C ARG A 234 8.35 -4.25 -22.31
N GLY A 235 8.58 -4.41 -21.01
CA GLY A 235 7.76 -3.78 -19.97
C GLY A 235 7.79 -2.25 -20.09
N LEU A 236 6.80 -1.62 -19.51
CA LEU A 236 6.71 -0.16 -19.46
C LEU A 236 6.61 0.27 -17.99
N LEU A 237 7.54 1.13 -17.55
CA LEU A 237 7.49 1.73 -16.24
C LEU A 237 6.73 3.07 -16.31
N CYS A 238 5.60 3.15 -15.64
CA CYS A 238 4.96 4.42 -15.36
C CYS A 238 5.59 5.03 -14.08
N TYR A 239 6.41 6.06 -14.26
CA TYR A 239 7.03 6.79 -13.16
C TYR A 239 6.20 8.04 -12.82
N LEU A 240 5.62 8.06 -11.62
CA LEU A 240 4.77 9.13 -11.13
C LEU A 240 5.49 9.84 -9.97
N ASP A 241 6.29 10.84 -10.29
CA ASP A 241 7.01 11.62 -9.26
C ASP A 241 6.04 12.24 -8.22
N GLU A 242 4.84 12.60 -8.67
CA GLU A 242 3.70 12.93 -7.81
C GLU A 242 2.43 12.20 -8.27
N MET A 243 1.98 11.21 -7.47
CA MET A 243 0.81 10.39 -7.81
C MET A 243 -0.53 11.12 -7.68
N ASN A 244 -0.58 12.34 -7.15
CA ASN A 244 -1.81 13.10 -6.90
C ASN A 244 -2.71 13.21 -8.14
N SER A 245 -2.12 13.57 -9.29
CA SER A 245 -2.85 13.74 -10.55
C SER A 245 -3.41 12.41 -11.04
N TRP A 246 -2.61 11.35 -10.95
CA TRP A 246 -3.03 10.00 -11.32
C TRP A 246 -4.13 9.48 -10.40
N VAL A 247 -4.00 9.64 -9.09
CA VAL A 247 -5.01 9.25 -8.10
C VAL A 247 -6.32 10.00 -8.35
N LYS A 248 -6.28 11.31 -8.60
CA LYS A 248 -7.48 12.10 -8.95
C LYS A 248 -8.14 11.61 -10.24
N LYS A 249 -7.36 11.25 -11.26
CA LYS A 249 -7.91 10.64 -12.50
C LYS A 249 -8.64 9.34 -12.18
N MET A 250 -8.03 8.48 -11.35
CA MET A 250 -8.59 7.18 -10.97
C MET A 250 -9.81 7.29 -10.05
N THR A 251 -9.92 8.32 -9.21
CA THR A 251 -11.06 8.54 -8.30
C THR A 251 -12.21 9.31 -8.95
N ASN A 252 -12.00 9.92 -10.11
CA ASN A 252 -13.03 10.65 -10.82
C ASN A 252 -14.17 9.71 -11.26
N LYS A 253 -15.40 10.25 -11.33
CA LYS A 253 -16.61 9.52 -11.72
C LYS A 253 -16.49 8.80 -13.08
N TRP A 254 -15.67 9.31 -13.97
CA TRP A 254 -15.37 8.75 -15.30
C TRP A 254 -14.13 7.84 -15.31
N GLY A 255 -13.40 7.72 -14.20
CA GLY A 255 -12.16 6.95 -14.09
C GLY A 255 -12.33 5.44 -14.00
N ALA A 256 -13.55 4.91 -13.93
CA ALA A 256 -13.77 3.47 -13.79
C ALA A 256 -13.23 2.66 -14.99
N GLU A 257 -13.37 3.18 -16.21
CA GLU A 257 -12.86 2.56 -17.43
C GLU A 257 -11.33 2.60 -17.46
N ASP A 258 -10.74 3.73 -17.07
CA ASP A 258 -9.29 3.88 -16.93
C ASP A 258 -8.73 2.90 -15.88
N ARG A 259 -9.38 2.76 -14.70
CA ARG A 259 -8.96 1.81 -13.67
C ARG A 259 -8.91 0.38 -14.19
N SER A 260 -9.93 -0.05 -14.93
CA SER A 260 -9.96 -1.41 -15.49
C SER A 260 -8.78 -1.66 -16.43
N THR A 261 -8.42 -0.70 -17.27
CA THR A 261 -7.26 -0.77 -18.17
C THR A 261 -5.95 -0.93 -17.37
N TRP A 262 -5.74 -0.12 -16.33
CA TRP A 262 -4.56 -0.25 -15.47
C TRP A 262 -4.48 -1.62 -14.79
N VAL A 263 -5.61 -2.12 -14.25
CA VAL A 263 -5.67 -3.45 -13.61
C VAL A 263 -5.28 -4.56 -14.57
N VAL A 264 -5.72 -4.50 -15.85
CA VAL A 264 -5.29 -5.46 -16.87
C VAL A 264 -3.79 -5.34 -17.15
N GLY A 265 -3.25 -4.10 -17.17
CA GLY A 265 -1.81 -3.86 -17.31
C GLY A 265 -0.96 -4.48 -16.20
N TYR A 266 -1.49 -4.64 -15.01
CA TYR A 266 -0.83 -5.38 -13.92
C TYR A 266 -0.77 -6.89 -14.16
N GLU A 267 -1.73 -7.45 -14.88
CA GLU A 267 -1.76 -8.89 -15.15
C GLU A 267 -0.78 -9.31 -16.27
N GLY A 268 -0.34 -8.36 -17.11
CA GLY A 268 0.58 -8.66 -18.21
C GLY A 268 0.01 -9.63 -19.25
N LYS A 269 -1.31 -9.58 -19.45
CA LYS A 269 -2.04 -10.44 -20.36
C LYS A 269 -2.34 -9.73 -21.68
N LYS A 270 -2.82 -10.52 -22.65
CA LYS A 270 -3.33 -9.98 -23.89
C LYS A 270 -4.48 -9.00 -23.63
N TYR A 271 -4.41 -7.86 -24.30
CA TYR A 271 -5.44 -6.83 -24.22
C TYR A 271 -5.76 -6.30 -25.62
N THR A 272 -7.06 -6.14 -25.89
CA THR A 272 -7.56 -5.53 -27.13
C THR A 272 -8.43 -4.34 -26.78
N MET A 273 -8.18 -3.22 -27.44
CA MET A 273 -8.99 -1.99 -27.31
C MET A 273 -9.61 -1.68 -28.67
N ASP A 274 -10.93 -1.72 -28.75
CA ASP A 274 -11.71 -1.36 -29.93
C ASP A 274 -12.34 0.02 -29.74
N ARG A 275 -11.97 0.98 -30.56
CA ARG A 275 -12.50 2.35 -30.54
C ARG A 275 -12.84 2.84 -31.94
N ILE A 276 -13.97 3.52 -32.11
CA ILE A 276 -14.44 4.05 -33.40
C ILE A 276 -13.41 4.99 -34.03
N GLY A 277 -12.69 5.79 -33.24
CA GLY A 277 -11.73 6.78 -33.75
C GLY A 277 -10.31 6.29 -33.97
N THR A 278 -9.87 5.24 -33.26
CA THR A 278 -8.48 4.73 -33.30
C THR A 278 -8.38 3.32 -33.87
N GLY A 279 -9.50 2.70 -34.21
CA GLY A 279 -9.53 1.31 -34.69
C GLY A 279 -9.28 0.28 -33.59
N ASN A 280 -8.86 -0.91 -34.01
CA ASN A 280 -8.53 -2.04 -33.14
C ASN A 280 -7.03 -2.00 -32.80
N ILE A 281 -6.71 -1.91 -31.50
CA ILE A 281 -5.35 -1.96 -30.99
C ILE A 281 -5.22 -3.23 -30.13
N ARG A 282 -4.28 -4.06 -30.45
CA ARG A 282 -4.02 -5.31 -29.73
C ARG A 282 -2.59 -5.33 -29.19
N SER A 283 -2.46 -5.56 -27.90
CA SER A 283 -1.21 -5.91 -27.24
C SER A 283 -1.28 -7.36 -26.77
N ASP A 284 -0.30 -8.17 -27.14
CA ASP A 284 -0.25 -9.56 -26.71
C ASP A 284 0.29 -9.70 -25.28
N ASN A 285 1.06 -8.70 -24.80
CA ASN A 285 1.57 -8.61 -23.42
C ASN A 285 1.42 -7.19 -22.90
N PHE A 286 0.22 -6.84 -22.46
CA PHE A 286 -0.05 -5.54 -21.87
C PHE A 286 0.49 -5.48 -20.43
N ALA A 287 1.76 -5.10 -20.30
CA ALA A 287 2.55 -5.17 -19.07
C ALA A 287 2.97 -3.77 -18.60
N ILE A 288 2.41 -3.31 -17.48
CA ILE A 288 2.65 -1.99 -16.94
C ILE A 288 3.09 -2.09 -15.48
N SER A 289 4.32 -1.71 -15.21
CA SER A 289 4.81 -1.47 -13.86
C SER A 289 4.58 -0.01 -13.46
N ILE A 290 4.39 0.24 -12.17
CA ILE A 290 4.23 1.59 -11.63
C ILE A 290 5.23 1.78 -10.49
N TYR A 291 5.93 2.90 -10.51
CA TYR A 291 6.60 3.44 -9.34
C TYR A 291 6.17 4.89 -9.16
N GLY A 292 5.71 5.26 -7.95
CA GLY A 292 5.29 6.63 -7.71
C GLY A 292 5.42 7.07 -6.27
N ASN A 293 5.45 8.39 -6.10
CA ASN A 293 5.56 9.05 -4.81
C ASN A 293 4.21 9.68 -4.43
N ILE A 294 3.78 9.47 -3.18
CA ILE A 294 2.52 10.02 -2.67
C ILE A 294 2.72 10.58 -1.26
N GLN A 295 1.99 11.64 -0.96
CA GLN A 295 1.95 12.19 0.40
C GLN A 295 0.94 11.41 1.25
N PRO A 296 1.23 11.19 2.56
CA PRO A 296 0.36 10.43 3.45
C PRO A 296 -1.09 10.96 3.48
N GLN A 297 -1.26 12.30 3.51
CA GLN A 297 -2.59 12.91 3.53
C GLN A 297 -3.38 12.65 2.25
N VAL A 298 -2.72 12.80 1.09
CA VAL A 298 -3.36 12.54 -0.22
C VAL A 298 -3.77 11.09 -0.36
N PHE A 299 -2.92 10.19 0.13
CA PHE A 299 -3.22 8.77 0.17
C PHE A 299 -4.47 8.51 1.02
N ARG A 300 -4.52 9.02 2.26
CA ARG A 300 -5.68 8.89 3.17
C ARG A 300 -6.97 9.41 2.54
N ASP A 301 -6.95 10.61 1.95
CA ASP A 301 -8.15 11.26 1.42
C ASP A 301 -8.79 10.52 0.23
N ASN A 302 -8.00 9.72 -0.50
CA ASN A 302 -8.44 9.12 -1.76
C ASN A 302 -8.59 7.60 -1.71
N ILE A 303 -8.04 6.92 -0.72
CA ILE A 303 -7.91 5.47 -0.75
C ILE A 303 -9.26 4.74 -0.63
N ASN A 304 -10.21 5.27 0.15
CA ASN A 304 -11.55 4.69 0.26
C ASN A 304 -12.24 4.60 -1.11
N ASN A 305 -11.97 5.56 -2.00
CA ASN A 305 -12.51 5.59 -3.36
C ASN A 305 -11.78 4.62 -4.32
N LEU A 306 -10.58 4.19 -3.98
CA LEU A 306 -9.74 3.28 -4.79
C LEU A 306 -9.73 1.84 -4.26
N ALA A 307 -10.29 1.60 -3.08
CA ALA A 307 -10.21 0.31 -2.41
C ALA A 307 -11.21 -0.73 -2.96
N ASP A 308 -12.28 -0.30 -3.61
CA ASP A 308 -13.39 -1.19 -3.97
C ASP A 308 -13.10 -2.13 -5.16
N ASP A 309 -12.25 -1.72 -6.10
CA ASP A 309 -11.95 -2.49 -7.33
C ASP A 309 -10.59 -3.22 -7.32
N GLY A 310 -9.90 -3.18 -6.19
CA GLY A 310 -8.63 -3.89 -6.02
C GLY A 310 -7.41 -3.21 -6.66
N LEU A 311 -7.53 -1.94 -7.08
CA LEU A 311 -6.42 -1.17 -7.69
C LEU A 311 -5.30 -0.95 -6.66
N VAL A 312 -5.63 -0.34 -5.51
CA VAL A 312 -4.66 0.02 -4.47
C VAL A 312 -4.01 -1.21 -3.84
N GLN A 313 -4.74 -2.29 -3.71
CA GLN A 313 -4.28 -3.54 -3.12
C GLN A 313 -3.20 -4.26 -3.96
N ARG A 314 -2.88 -3.73 -5.13
CA ARG A 314 -1.77 -4.21 -5.98
C ARG A 314 -0.46 -3.46 -5.72
N PHE A 315 -0.54 -2.29 -5.06
CA PHE A 315 0.65 -1.53 -4.70
C PHE A 315 1.33 -2.12 -3.47
N ILE A 316 2.65 -2.25 -3.55
CA ILE A 316 3.51 -2.48 -2.39
C ILE A 316 3.90 -1.10 -1.86
N PRO A 317 3.51 -0.72 -0.64
CA PRO A 317 3.85 0.59 -0.09
C PRO A 317 5.23 0.60 0.55
N ALA A 318 6.03 1.61 0.24
CA ALA A 318 7.23 2.00 0.96
C ALA A 318 6.88 3.12 1.94
N ILE A 319 6.83 2.83 3.23
CA ILE A 319 6.47 3.80 4.26
C ILE A 319 7.73 4.48 4.77
N LEU A 320 7.89 5.75 4.44
CA LEU A 320 9.06 6.52 4.85
C LEU A 320 8.94 6.96 6.31
N ARG A 321 10.08 6.95 6.98
CA ARG A 321 10.21 7.45 8.35
C ARG A 321 10.80 8.86 8.29
N SER A 322 10.04 9.87 8.70
CA SER A 322 10.44 11.28 8.65
C SER A 322 11.76 11.58 9.39
N ASN A 323 12.14 10.75 10.37
CA ASN A 323 13.40 10.88 11.11
C ASN A 323 14.62 10.30 10.36
N MET A 324 14.44 9.67 9.21
CA MET A 324 15.53 9.09 8.40
C MET A 324 16.15 10.09 7.43
N THR A 325 15.50 11.23 7.18
CA THR A 325 16.06 12.29 6.34
C THR A 325 17.22 12.98 7.06
N LYS A 326 18.42 12.95 6.44
CA LYS A 326 19.67 13.48 7.00
C LYS A 326 20.38 14.36 5.97
N LEU A 327 21.47 14.98 6.39
CA LEU A 327 22.41 15.57 5.44
C LEU A 327 23.05 14.45 4.62
N GLY A 328 23.08 14.62 3.29
CA GLY A 328 23.76 13.68 2.41
C GLY A 328 25.26 13.63 2.73
N GLN A 329 25.84 12.45 2.60
CA GLN A 329 27.24 12.20 2.86
C GLN A 329 27.94 11.75 1.57
N PRO A 330 29.18 12.20 1.28
CA PRO A 330 29.97 11.57 0.24
C PRO A 330 30.16 10.08 0.54
N VAL A 331 29.84 9.24 -0.42
CA VAL A 331 30.03 7.80 -0.29
C VAL A 331 31.24 7.39 -1.10
N PRO A 332 32.29 6.80 -0.49
CA PRO A 332 33.39 6.17 -1.22
C PRO A 332 32.84 5.11 -2.18
N ASP A 333 33.44 4.98 -3.35
CA ASP A 333 33.07 3.95 -4.35
C ASP A 333 31.67 4.05 -4.97
N ALA A 334 30.94 5.16 -4.77
CA ALA A 334 29.61 5.36 -5.34
C ALA A 334 29.55 5.17 -6.88
N LEU A 335 30.64 5.44 -7.59
CA LEU A 335 30.75 5.20 -9.03
C LEU A 335 30.82 3.71 -9.36
N THR A 336 31.48 2.92 -8.52
CA THR A 336 31.59 1.45 -8.71
C THR A 336 30.23 0.80 -8.56
N THR A 337 29.48 1.14 -7.55
CA THR A 337 28.14 0.56 -7.33
C THR A 337 27.14 1.04 -8.36
N LYS A 338 27.23 2.31 -8.82
CA LYS A 338 26.44 2.78 -9.97
C LYS A 338 26.71 1.92 -11.20
N SER A 339 27.98 1.67 -11.52
CA SER A 339 28.36 0.84 -12.67
C SER A 339 27.83 -0.59 -12.55
N VAL A 340 27.89 -1.20 -11.37
CA VAL A 340 27.33 -2.53 -11.12
C VAL A 340 25.81 -2.54 -11.29
N TRP A 341 25.13 -1.52 -10.78
CA TRP A 341 23.68 -1.38 -10.95
C TRP A 341 23.30 -1.18 -12.41
N ASP A 342 23.96 -0.26 -13.10
CA ASP A 342 23.72 0.00 -14.53
C ASP A 342 23.93 -1.27 -15.36
N GLN A 343 24.98 -2.05 -15.07
CA GLN A 343 25.22 -3.33 -15.73
C GLN A 343 24.14 -4.36 -15.42
N CYS A 344 23.61 -4.40 -14.20
CA CYS A 344 22.49 -5.26 -13.82
C CYS A 344 21.24 -4.96 -14.67
N ILE A 345 20.87 -3.68 -14.81
CA ILE A 345 19.74 -3.27 -15.65
C ILE A 345 19.99 -3.56 -17.14
N ARG A 346 21.21 -3.30 -17.65
CA ARG A 346 21.58 -3.64 -19.03
C ARG A 346 21.49 -5.14 -19.29
N THR A 347 21.91 -5.96 -18.33
CA THR A 347 21.74 -7.41 -18.41
C THR A 347 20.26 -7.79 -18.48
N ALA A 348 19.44 -7.28 -17.57
CA ALA A 348 18.00 -7.53 -17.57
C ALA A 348 17.33 -7.08 -18.88
N TYR A 349 17.73 -5.92 -19.41
CA TYR A 349 17.27 -5.40 -20.70
C TYR A 349 17.68 -6.30 -21.89
N SER A 350 18.89 -6.88 -21.86
CA SER A 350 19.40 -7.72 -22.95
C SER A 350 18.83 -9.14 -22.96
N LEU A 351 18.22 -9.59 -21.86
CA LEU A 351 17.62 -10.92 -21.78
C LEU A 351 16.46 -11.05 -22.77
N GLN A 352 16.43 -12.18 -23.45
CA GLN A 352 15.27 -12.61 -24.23
C GLN A 352 14.16 -13.06 -23.27
N SER A 353 12.91 -12.97 -23.72
CA SER A 353 11.78 -13.51 -22.97
C SER A 353 11.96 -15.00 -22.72
N GLN A 354 11.73 -15.43 -21.49
CA GLN A 354 11.79 -16.84 -21.15
C GLN A 354 10.84 -17.18 -19.99
N LYS A 355 10.54 -18.46 -19.88
CA LYS A 355 9.78 -19.03 -18.79
C LYS A 355 10.74 -19.63 -17.77
N TYR A 356 10.74 -19.03 -16.58
CA TYR A 356 11.45 -19.55 -15.42
C TYR A 356 10.55 -20.51 -14.63
N THR A 357 11.16 -21.44 -13.91
CA THR A 357 10.49 -22.36 -12.99
C THR A 357 11.19 -22.36 -11.64
N LEU A 358 10.55 -22.89 -10.60
CA LEU A 358 11.21 -23.10 -9.33
C LEU A 358 12.05 -24.37 -9.36
N SER A 359 13.27 -24.36 -8.78
CA SER A 359 14.03 -25.58 -8.52
C SER A 359 13.24 -26.52 -7.59
N PRO A 360 13.50 -27.82 -7.56
CA PRO A 360 12.76 -28.74 -6.67
C PRO A 360 12.77 -28.30 -5.18
N ALA A 361 13.89 -27.78 -4.71
CA ALA A 361 14.02 -27.24 -3.34
C ALA A 361 13.20 -25.96 -3.18
N ALA A 362 13.27 -25.03 -4.14
CA ALA A 362 12.50 -23.80 -4.17
C ALA A 362 10.99 -24.09 -4.22
N TYR A 363 10.58 -25.05 -5.06
CA TYR A 363 9.18 -25.45 -5.15
C TYR A 363 8.65 -26.00 -3.81
N LYS A 364 9.41 -26.90 -3.16
CA LYS A 364 9.05 -27.40 -1.84
C LYS A 364 8.88 -26.23 -0.83
N ARG A 365 9.85 -25.31 -0.82
CA ARG A 365 9.85 -24.16 0.09
C ARG A 365 8.67 -23.22 -0.19
N PHE A 366 8.34 -23.01 -1.45
CA PHE A 366 7.18 -22.21 -1.85
C PHE A 366 5.86 -22.88 -1.43
N ARG A 367 5.75 -24.20 -1.52
CA ARG A 367 4.58 -24.96 -1.02
C ARG A 367 4.41 -24.84 0.50
N GLU A 368 5.50 -24.80 1.26
CA GLU A 368 5.46 -24.52 2.70
C GLU A 368 4.94 -23.09 2.97
N PHE A 369 5.38 -22.12 2.17
CA PHE A 369 4.84 -20.75 2.23
C PHE A 369 3.34 -20.71 1.91
N GLN A 370 2.90 -21.39 0.86
CA GLN A 370 1.48 -21.48 0.51
C GLN A 370 0.64 -22.08 1.64
N ALA A 371 1.11 -23.16 2.27
CA ALA A 371 0.42 -23.79 3.40
C ALA A 371 0.29 -22.82 4.60
N TRP A 372 1.38 -22.12 4.93
CA TRP A 372 1.34 -21.07 5.94
C TRP A 372 0.37 -19.95 5.57
N TYR A 373 0.41 -19.50 4.32
CA TYR A 373 -0.41 -18.41 3.80
C TYR A 373 -1.91 -18.75 3.83
N GLU A 374 -2.29 -19.97 3.45
CA GLU A 374 -3.68 -20.44 3.55
C GLU A 374 -4.17 -20.49 4.99
N GLY A 375 -3.34 -20.96 5.92
CA GLY A 375 -3.65 -20.92 7.35
C GLY A 375 -3.80 -19.49 7.87
N ALA A 376 -2.89 -18.60 7.48
CA ALA A 376 -2.93 -17.20 7.89
C ALA A 376 -4.16 -16.44 7.37
N LYS A 377 -4.67 -16.75 6.18
CA LYS A 377 -5.92 -16.16 5.67
C LYS A 377 -7.15 -16.46 6.53
N GLN A 378 -7.10 -17.56 7.27
CA GLN A 378 -8.19 -17.99 8.15
C GLN A 378 -8.02 -17.51 9.60
N ASP A 379 -6.89 -16.87 9.93
CA ASP A 379 -6.70 -16.24 11.24
C ASP A 379 -7.77 -15.17 11.47
N GLU A 380 -8.43 -15.19 12.63
CA GLU A 380 -9.50 -14.24 12.96
C GLU A 380 -9.07 -12.79 12.80
N ARG A 381 -7.81 -12.47 13.13
CA ARG A 381 -7.25 -11.12 12.96
C ARG A 381 -7.22 -10.66 11.51
N ILE A 382 -7.06 -11.57 10.56
CA ILE A 382 -7.15 -11.27 9.13
C ILE A 382 -8.61 -11.21 8.70
N VAL A 383 -9.44 -12.17 9.14
CA VAL A 383 -10.87 -12.25 8.79
C VAL A 383 -11.64 -11.02 9.28
N GLN A 384 -11.33 -10.52 10.47
CA GLN A 384 -11.96 -9.35 11.07
C GLN A 384 -11.33 -8.01 10.64
N SER A 385 -10.21 -8.05 9.91
CA SER A 385 -9.52 -6.85 9.44
C SER A 385 -10.31 -6.12 8.33
N ASP A 386 -9.89 -4.90 8.02
CA ASP A 386 -10.46 -4.10 6.94
C ASP A 386 -10.46 -4.85 5.59
N LYS A 387 -11.50 -4.64 4.78
CA LYS A 387 -11.67 -5.26 3.45
C LYS A 387 -10.47 -5.00 2.54
N ALA A 388 -9.90 -3.77 2.57
CA ALA A 388 -8.76 -3.41 1.74
C ALA A 388 -7.52 -4.22 2.12
N TYR A 389 -7.25 -4.37 3.43
CA TYR A 389 -6.14 -5.19 3.93
C TYR A 389 -6.32 -6.66 3.59
N ARG A 390 -7.50 -7.23 3.81
CA ARG A 390 -7.80 -8.64 3.44
C ARG A 390 -7.59 -8.89 1.95
N THR A 391 -8.01 -7.94 1.11
CA THR A 391 -7.84 -8.06 -0.34
C THR A 391 -6.37 -7.97 -0.74
N ALA A 392 -5.58 -7.08 -0.13
CA ALA A 392 -4.13 -6.99 -0.35
C ALA A 392 -3.43 -8.27 0.14
N PHE A 393 -3.77 -8.73 1.33
CA PHE A 393 -3.28 -10.00 1.88
C PHE A 393 -3.60 -11.17 0.93
N GLY A 394 -4.82 -11.20 0.34
CA GLY A 394 -5.23 -12.19 -0.64
C GLY A 394 -4.40 -12.22 -1.93
N LYS A 395 -3.58 -11.19 -2.21
CA LYS A 395 -2.72 -11.09 -3.41
C LYS A 395 -1.25 -11.44 -3.15
N LEU A 396 -0.87 -11.73 -1.89
CA LEU A 396 0.53 -11.94 -1.50
C LEU A 396 1.22 -13.07 -2.26
N GLU A 397 0.51 -14.11 -2.65
CA GLU A 397 1.08 -15.23 -3.41
C GLU A 397 1.60 -14.77 -4.78
N GLY A 398 0.79 -14.00 -5.52
CA GLY A 398 1.20 -13.40 -6.77
C GLY A 398 2.31 -12.36 -6.59
N THR A 399 2.26 -11.58 -5.51
CA THR A 399 3.30 -10.60 -5.16
C THR A 399 4.62 -11.32 -4.87
N ALA A 400 4.59 -12.44 -4.12
CA ALA A 400 5.76 -13.27 -3.86
C ALA A 400 6.41 -13.75 -5.16
N GLY A 401 5.62 -14.30 -6.07
CA GLY A 401 6.13 -14.78 -7.35
C GLY A 401 6.79 -13.69 -8.20
N ARG A 402 6.20 -12.49 -8.25
CA ARG A 402 6.76 -11.35 -8.97
C ARG A 402 8.10 -10.90 -8.38
N LEU A 403 8.20 -10.83 -7.06
CA LEU A 403 9.46 -10.52 -6.37
C LEU A 403 10.50 -11.62 -6.57
N MET A 404 10.12 -12.90 -6.52
CA MET A 404 11.02 -14.03 -6.81
C MET A 404 11.60 -13.91 -8.22
N LEU A 405 10.77 -13.59 -9.21
CA LEU A 405 11.21 -13.40 -10.58
C LEU A 405 12.20 -12.23 -10.70
N LEU A 406 11.89 -11.08 -10.13
CA LEU A 406 12.76 -9.91 -10.20
C LEU A 406 14.08 -10.13 -9.42
N PHE A 407 14.03 -10.74 -8.24
CA PHE A 407 15.24 -11.07 -7.48
C PHE A 407 16.11 -12.07 -8.22
N HIS A 408 15.51 -13.06 -8.85
CA HIS A 408 16.21 -14.03 -9.68
C HIS A 408 16.93 -13.38 -10.87
N ILE A 409 16.27 -12.43 -11.55
CA ILE A 409 16.87 -11.69 -12.68
C ILE A 409 18.06 -10.84 -12.22
N ILE A 410 18.06 -10.31 -10.99
CA ILE A 410 19.21 -9.60 -10.42
C ILE A 410 20.36 -10.57 -10.12
N GLU A 411 20.08 -11.70 -9.46
CA GLU A 411 21.12 -12.57 -8.90
C GLU A 411 21.65 -13.60 -9.89
N THR A 412 20.75 -14.25 -10.65
CA THR A 412 21.11 -15.40 -11.51
C THR A 412 20.31 -15.40 -12.83
N PRO A 413 20.38 -14.32 -13.64
CA PRO A 413 19.49 -14.11 -14.79
C PRO A 413 19.54 -15.22 -15.85
N TYR A 414 20.67 -15.92 -15.99
CA TYR A 414 20.89 -16.96 -17.00
C TYR A 414 20.51 -18.37 -16.54
N ASN A 415 20.13 -18.55 -15.28
CA ASN A 415 19.63 -19.82 -14.78
C ASN A 415 18.12 -19.92 -15.04
N ASN A 416 17.64 -20.99 -15.64
CA ASN A 416 16.21 -21.17 -15.91
C ASN A 416 15.39 -21.53 -14.67
N GLN A 417 16.05 -21.83 -13.55
CA GLN A 417 15.40 -22.21 -12.31
C GLN A 417 15.74 -21.23 -11.17
N VAL A 418 14.69 -20.76 -10.50
CA VAL A 418 14.81 -19.96 -9.28
C VAL A 418 15.29 -20.84 -8.14
N ASP A 419 16.34 -20.40 -7.45
CA ASP A 419 16.91 -21.11 -6.31
C ASP A 419 16.10 -20.91 -5.03
N VAL A 420 16.26 -21.84 -4.08
CA VAL A 420 15.59 -21.79 -2.76
C VAL A 420 15.99 -20.55 -1.95
N SER A 421 17.22 -20.08 -2.08
CA SER A 421 17.72 -18.88 -1.39
C SER A 421 16.90 -17.64 -1.76
N ILE A 422 16.50 -17.49 -3.01
CA ILE A 422 15.64 -16.40 -3.49
C ILE A 422 14.23 -16.51 -2.88
N VAL A 423 13.70 -17.73 -2.82
CA VAL A 423 12.40 -17.98 -2.18
C VAL A 423 12.43 -17.59 -0.70
N ASP A 424 13.49 -17.95 0.02
CA ASP A 424 13.66 -17.60 1.43
C ASP A 424 13.79 -16.09 1.64
N LYS A 425 14.59 -15.39 0.82
CA LYS A 425 14.69 -13.92 0.82
C LYS A 425 13.31 -13.27 0.65
N VAL A 426 12.56 -13.69 -0.36
CA VAL A 426 11.23 -13.11 -0.64
C VAL A 426 10.23 -13.41 0.47
N ILE A 427 10.22 -14.62 1.03
CA ILE A 427 9.36 -14.95 2.18
C ILE A 427 9.70 -14.07 3.38
N ALA A 428 10.99 -13.82 3.63
CA ALA A 428 11.43 -12.92 4.69
C ALA A 428 10.92 -11.49 4.43
N VAL A 429 11.13 -10.93 3.24
CA VAL A 429 10.63 -9.61 2.84
C VAL A 429 9.10 -9.50 3.01
N ILE A 430 8.35 -10.51 2.60
CA ILE A 430 6.89 -10.52 2.76
C ILE A 430 6.51 -10.45 4.23
N LYS A 431 7.11 -11.29 5.07
CA LYS A 431 6.74 -11.41 6.50
C LYS A 431 7.21 -10.21 7.32
N THR A 432 8.44 -9.72 7.06
CA THR A 432 9.05 -8.67 7.88
C THR A 432 8.73 -7.26 7.40
N TYR A 433 8.46 -7.08 6.11
CA TYR A 433 8.22 -5.76 5.54
C TYR A 433 6.82 -5.60 4.90
N ILE A 434 6.45 -6.43 3.91
CA ILE A 434 5.26 -6.18 3.08
C ILE A 434 3.96 -6.32 3.89
N ILE A 435 3.81 -7.37 4.68
CA ILE A 435 2.63 -7.57 5.54
C ILE A 435 2.52 -6.44 6.58
N PRO A 436 3.57 -6.08 7.32
CA PRO A 436 3.55 -4.90 8.19
C PRO A 436 3.23 -3.60 7.45
N ALA A 437 3.78 -3.39 6.24
CA ALA A 437 3.51 -2.21 5.44
C ALA A 437 2.05 -2.14 4.97
N TYR A 438 1.47 -3.24 4.53
CA TYR A 438 0.04 -3.31 4.23
C TYR A 438 -0.82 -3.06 5.46
N ARG A 439 -0.48 -3.66 6.60
CA ARG A 439 -1.21 -3.45 7.85
C ARG A 439 -1.14 -1.98 8.29
N TYR A 440 0.04 -1.37 8.21
CA TYR A 440 0.23 0.04 8.54
C TYR A 440 -0.57 0.94 7.60
N THR A 441 -0.46 0.74 6.29
CA THR A 441 -1.03 1.62 5.26
C THR A 441 -2.55 1.46 5.13
N LEU A 442 -3.03 0.20 5.05
CA LEU A 442 -4.43 -0.11 4.79
C LEU A 442 -5.24 -0.23 6.10
N GLY A 443 -4.58 -0.48 7.23
CA GLY A 443 -5.21 -0.48 8.55
C GLY A 443 -5.49 0.94 9.07
N GLU A 444 -4.62 1.92 8.78
CA GLU A 444 -4.88 3.33 9.10
C GLU A 444 -6.11 3.88 8.36
N ILE A 445 -6.46 3.31 7.23
CA ILE A 445 -7.64 3.68 6.45
C ILE A 445 -8.93 3.14 7.08
N GLY A 446 -8.83 1.97 7.73
CA GLY A 446 -9.97 1.36 8.43
C GLY A 446 -10.32 2.02 9.77
N GLY A 447 -9.69 3.14 10.13
CA GLY A 447 -9.98 3.87 11.36
C GLY A 447 -8.91 3.81 12.44
N TYR A 448 -7.75 3.20 12.17
CA TYR A 448 -6.59 3.23 13.08
C TYR A 448 -5.71 4.48 12.88
N THR A 449 -6.31 5.63 12.58
CA THR A 449 -5.61 6.91 12.65
C THR A 449 -5.25 7.21 14.11
N ASP A 450 -4.22 8.03 14.35
CA ASP A 450 -3.98 8.61 15.67
C ASP A 450 -5.25 9.29 16.25
N ASP A 451 -6.24 9.55 15.40
CA ASP A 451 -7.54 10.12 15.69
C ASP A 451 -8.65 9.06 15.90
N SER A 452 -8.36 7.73 15.73
CA SER A 452 -9.38 6.72 16.06
C SER A 452 -9.70 6.76 17.55
N LEU A 453 -10.97 6.59 17.87
CA LEU A 453 -11.43 6.60 19.24
C LEU A 453 -10.68 5.59 20.12
N ASP A 454 -10.45 4.39 19.60
CA ASP A 454 -9.77 3.33 20.33
C ASP A 454 -8.31 3.68 20.64
N VAL A 455 -7.57 4.21 19.64
CA VAL A 455 -6.19 4.70 19.84
C VAL A 455 -6.18 5.89 20.79
N TRP A 456 -7.07 6.86 20.59
CA TRP A 456 -7.17 8.02 21.47
C TRP A 456 -7.49 7.61 22.91
N LEU A 457 -8.47 6.71 23.09
CA LEU A 457 -8.90 6.25 24.41
C LEU A 457 -7.81 5.43 25.11
N THR A 458 -7.15 4.53 24.41
CA THR A 458 -5.99 3.77 24.90
C THR A 458 -4.87 4.71 25.35
N ASN A 459 -4.53 5.71 24.52
CA ASN A 459 -3.56 6.75 24.84
C ASN A 459 -4.02 7.63 26.03
N HIS A 460 -5.32 7.81 26.20
CA HIS A 460 -5.87 8.59 27.30
C HIS A 460 -5.79 7.81 28.60
N VAL A 461 -6.18 6.54 28.60
CA VAL A 461 -6.12 5.65 29.78
C VAL A 461 -4.66 5.47 30.24
N ILE A 462 -3.73 5.17 29.34
CA ILE A 462 -2.33 4.99 29.72
C ILE A 462 -1.65 6.29 30.19
N HIS A 463 -2.07 7.43 29.66
CA HIS A 463 -1.62 8.73 30.14
C HIS A 463 -2.06 8.98 31.58
N LEU A 464 -3.29 8.60 31.94
CA LEU A 464 -3.85 8.76 33.26
C LEU A 464 -3.35 7.73 34.26
N ALA A 465 -2.91 6.57 33.78
CA ALA A 465 -2.33 5.52 34.61
C ALA A 465 -1.20 6.07 35.48
N GLY A 466 -1.28 5.84 36.81
CA GLY A 466 -0.36 6.37 37.80
C GLY A 466 -0.58 7.85 38.17
N GLN A 467 -1.56 8.53 37.57
CA GLN A 467 -1.99 9.89 37.97
C GLN A 467 -3.34 9.87 38.68
N GLN A 468 -4.22 8.94 38.33
CA GLN A 468 -5.51 8.71 38.95
C GLN A 468 -5.87 7.22 38.92
N GLU A 469 -6.65 6.77 39.87
CA GLU A 469 -7.05 5.35 39.99
C GLU A 469 -8.28 5.01 39.13
N THR A 470 -9.12 6.01 38.85
CA THR A 470 -10.39 5.80 38.16
C THR A 470 -10.59 6.82 37.03
N ILE A 471 -11.41 6.46 36.06
CA ILE A 471 -11.85 7.33 34.97
C ILE A 471 -13.35 7.19 34.75
N SER A 472 -14.08 8.32 34.63
CA SER A 472 -15.52 8.32 34.40
C SER A 472 -15.86 8.61 32.92
N LEU A 473 -17.05 8.14 32.48
CA LEU A 473 -17.61 8.44 31.19
C LEU A 473 -17.68 9.96 30.92
N SER A 474 -18.04 10.75 31.92
CA SER A 474 -18.12 12.21 31.83
C SER A 474 -16.74 12.85 31.60
N GLN A 475 -15.68 12.32 32.22
CA GLN A 475 -14.30 12.77 32.00
C GLN A 475 -13.85 12.44 30.58
N ILE A 476 -14.13 11.21 30.09
CA ILE A 476 -13.82 10.79 28.72
C ILE A 476 -14.51 11.70 27.71
N LYS A 477 -15.83 11.92 27.85
CA LYS A 477 -16.61 12.81 26.98
C LYS A 477 -16.05 14.23 26.93
N ARG A 478 -15.60 14.76 28.10
CA ARG A 478 -15.02 16.10 28.18
C ARG A 478 -13.63 16.18 27.53
N SER A 479 -12.78 15.20 27.77
CA SER A 479 -11.42 15.17 27.25
C SER A 479 -11.38 14.95 25.73
N GLY A 480 -12.32 14.17 25.18
CA GLY A 480 -12.42 13.84 23.76
C GLY A 480 -13.30 14.80 22.93
N ARG A 481 -13.60 16.00 23.41
CA ARG A 481 -14.60 16.90 22.77
C ARG A 481 -14.39 17.12 21.26
N ARG A 482 -13.14 17.16 20.80
CA ARG A 482 -12.81 17.31 19.35
C ARG A 482 -13.11 16.06 18.54
N ASN A 483 -13.07 14.88 19.15
CA ASN A 483 -13.31 13.60 18.48
C ASN A 483 -14.81 13.33 18.32
N TRP A 484 -15.68 14.17 18.92
CA TRP A 484 -17.12 14.00 18.92
C TRP A 484 -17.88 14.97 18.01
N GLU A 485 -17.21 15.85 17.25
CA GLU A 485 -17.83 16.96 16.51
C GLU A 485 -18.95 16.53 15.55
N ASN A 486 -18.90 15.27 15.05
CA ASN A 486 -19.88 14.75 14.10
C ASN A 486 -20.81 13.67 14.69
N LEU A 487 -20.76 13.43 16.02
CA LEU A 487 -21.52 12.36 16.66
C LEU A 487 -22.62 12.91 17.57
N ARG A 488 -23.76 12.20 17.60
CA ARG A 488 -24.82 12.47 18.55
C ARG A 488 -24.44 11.97 19.95
N PRO A 489 -24.95 12.58 21.04
CA PRO A 489 -24.57 12.22 22.42
C PRO A 489 -24.69 10.73 22.75
N TRP A 490 -25.70 10.04 22.24
CA TRP A 490 -25.90 8.61 22.46
C TRP A 490 -24.89 7.74 21.69
N GLN A 491 -24.49 8.15 20.47
CA GLN A 491 -23.46 7.49 19.69
C GLN A 491 -22.09 7.58 20.37
N ILE A 492 -21.79 8.74 20.97
CA ILE A 492 -20.55 8.93 21.75
C ILE A 492 -20.49 7.94 22.91
N GLU A 493 -21.60 7.80 23.65
CA GLU A 493 -21.64 6.90 24.79
C GLU A 493 -21.48 5.44 24.38
N GLU A 494 -22.19 5.02 23.34
CA GLU A 494 -22.11 3.66 22.80
C GLU A 494 -20.68 3.31 22.35
N GLN A 495 -20.04 4.19 21.59
CA GLN A 495 -18.66 3.97 21.12
C GLN A 495 -17.66 3.96 22.28
N VAL A 496 -17.78 4.87 23.26
CA VAL A 496 -16.91 4.86 24.44
C VAL A 496 -17.08 3.57 25.22
N ARG A 497 -18.30 3.08 25.40
CA ARG A 497 -18.57 1.82 26.11
C ARG A 497 -17.97 0.62 25.37
N LEU A 498 -18.05 0.59 24.04
CA LEU A 498 -17.43 -0.47 23.21
C LEU A 498 -15.90 -0.47 23.34
N SER A 499 -15.27 0.69 23.20
CA SER A 499 -13.81 0.81 23.35
C SER A 499 -13.34 0.49 24.77
N MET A 500 -14.10 0.92 25.79
CA MET A 500 -13.76 0.59 27.19
C MET A 500 -14.00 -0.89 27.50
N SER A 501 -14.98 -1.55 26.87
CA SER A 501 -15.17 -3.01 26.99
C SER A 501 -13.97 -3.76 26.42
N MET A 502 -13.44 -3.35 25.27
CA MET A 502 -12.22 -3.92 24.69
C MET A 502 -11.03 -3.77 25.64
N LEU A 503 -10.85 -2.59 26.25
CA LEU A 503 -9.78 -2.37 27.25
C LEU A 503 -9.99 -3.21 28.52
N GLN A 504 -11.24 -3.42 28.94
CA GLN A 504 -11.58 -4.27 30.08
C GLN A 504 -11.30 -5.74 29.80
N ASP A 505 -11.70 -6.26 28.65
CA ASP A 505 -11.44 -7.64 28.23
C ASP A 505 -9.95 -7.97 28.16
N ASN A 506 -9.12 -6.94 27.94
CA ASN A 506 -7.67 -7.03 27.91
C ASN A 506 -6.98 -6.63 29.23
N GLY A 507 -7.73 -6.46 30.32
CA GLY A 507 -7.20 -6.22 31.66
C GLY A 507 -6.64 -4.80 31.91
N TRP A 508 -6.94 -3.83 31.05
CA TRP A 508 -6.48 -2.43 31.20
C TRP A 508 -7.30 -1.63 32.20
N VAL A 509 -8.58 -1.91 32.24
CA VAL A 509 -9.53 -1.25 33.13
C VAL A 509 -10.52 -2.28 33.71
N VAL A 510 -11.16 -1.92 34.82
CA VAL A 510 -12.25 -2.72 35.40
C VAL A 510 -13.45 -1.79 35.65
N LEU A 511 -14.63 -2.22 35.21
CA LEU A 511 -15.87 -1.47 35.48
C LEU A 511 -16.18 -1.53 36.97
N VAL A 512 -16.21 -0.35 37.64
CA VAL A 512 -16.48 -0.23 39.09
C VAL A 512 -17.93 0.16 39.34
N GLU A 513 -18.46 1.07 38.55
CA GLU A 513 -19.82 1.57 38.73
C GLU A 513 -20.50 1.83 37.39
N ASP A 514 -21.75 1.34 37.23
CA ASP A 514 -22.62 1.67 36.11
C ASP A 514 -24.04 1.92 36.61
N LYS A 515 -24.36 3.21 36.83
CA LYS A 515 -25.72 3.63 37.20
C LYS A 515 -26.50 4.05 35.96
N ALA A 516 -27.22 3.11 35.38
CA ALA A 516 -28.01 3.33 34.16
C ALA A 516 -29.01 4.49 34.29
N THR A 517 -29.54 4.75 35.50
CA THR A 517 -30.50 5.82 35.76
C THR A 517 -29.91 7.24 35.74
N THR A 518 -28.62 7.39 36.02
CA THR A 518 -27.93 8.70 36.05
C THR A 518 -26.88 8.84 34.95
N GLY A 519 -26.63 7.80 34.20
CA GLY A 519 -25.54 7.77 33.20
C GLY A 519 -24.14 7.87 33.82
N HIS A 520 -24.01 7.56 35.12
CA HIS A 520 -22.74 7.60 35.84
C HIS A 520 -22.04 6.25 35.67
N VAL A 521 -20.95 6.24 34.89
CA VAL A 521 -20.14 5.05 34.63
C VAL A 521 -18.70 5.36 34.99
N VAL A 522 -18.08 4.47 35.77
CA VAL A 522 -16.69 4.60 36.24
C VAL A 522 -15.94 3.31 36.07
N TRP A 523 -14.71 3.43 35.57
CA TRP A 523 -13.75 2.33 35.46
C TRP A 523 -12.53 2.59 36.33
N SER A 524 -12.02 1.57 37.00
CA SER A 524 -10.72 1.58 37.67
C SER A 524 -9.64 1.30 36.63
N ILE A 525 -8.52 2.01 36.69
CA ILE A 525 -7.36 1.85 35.79
C ILE A 525 -6.39 0.85 36.42
N ASN A 526 -5.96 -0.14 35.66
CA ASN A 526 -5.03 -1.14 36.15
C ASN A 526 -3.65 -0.50 36.47
N PRO A 527 -3.15 -0.58 37.71
CA PRO A 527 -1.88 0.04 38.08
C PRO A 527 -0.67 -0.58 37.37
N LEU A 528 -0.74 -1.84 36.94
CA LEU A 528 0.34 -2.53 36.22
C LEU A 528 0.64 -1.90 34.85
N LEU A 529 -0.27 -1.09 34.29
CA LEU A 529 -0.03 -0.36 33.03
C LEU A 529 1.19 0.58 33.14
N VAL A 530 1.48 1.14 34.30
CA VAL A 530 2.59 2.08 34.52
C VAL A 530 3.92 1.38 34.34
N GLU A 531 4.03 0.17 34.86
CA GLU A 531 5.27 -0.61 34.86
C GLU A 531 5.43 -1.37 33.53
N GLN A 532 4.39 -2.05 33.09
CA GLN A 532 4.44 -2.90 31.90
C GLN A 532 4.58 -2.09 30.59
N PHE A 533 4.05 -0.87 30.52
CA PHE A 533 4.08 -0.02 29.31
C PHE A 533 4.82 1.30 29.52
N GLN A 534 5.87 1.31 30.34
CA GLN A 534 6.61 2.52 30.74
C GLN A 534 7.13 3.33 29.54
N ASP A 535 7.73 2.67 28.55
CA ASP A 535 8.28 3.33 27.35
C ASP A 535 7.20 3.98 26.49
N TYR A 536 6.12 3.24 26.26
CA TYR A 536 4.97 3.76 25.50
C TYR A 536 4.30 4.93 26.22
N ARG A 537 4.08 4.80 27.52
CA ARG A 537 3.53 5.88 28.36
C ARG A 537 4.39 7.14 28.29
N THR A 538 5.70 6.99 28.35
CA THR A 538 6.65 8.11 28.25
C THR A 538 6.55 8.79 26.88
N ALA A 539 6.43 8.01 25.80
CA ALA A 539 6.23 8.54 24.45
C ALA A 539 4.90 9.32 24.32
N VAL A 540 3.81 8.78 24.86
CA VAL A 540 2.48 9.44 24.88
C VAL A 540 2.52 10.76 25.65
N ILE A 541 3.18 10.80 26.82
CA ILE A 541 3.32 12.01 27.62
C ILE A 541 4.12 13.07 26.85
N LYS A 542 5.25 12.69 26.24
CA LYS A 542 6.07 13.61 25.43
C LYS A 542 5.29 14.15 24.23
N ALA A 543 4.52 13.31 23.53
CA ALA A 543 3.69 13.74 22.40
C ALA A 543 2.63 14.76 22.83
N LYS A 544 1.93 14.51 23.94
CA LYS A 544 0.95 15.47 24.51
C LYS A 544 1.60 16.79 24.91
N GLN A 545 2.80 16.75 25.47
CA GLN A 545 3.52 17.97 25.85
C GLN A 545 3.90 18.78 24.61
N ARG A 546 4.49 18.15 23.58
CA ARG A 546 4.78 18.80 22.29
C ARG A 546 3.55 19.48 21.68
N THR A 547 2.41 18.80 21.71
CA THR A 547 1.15 19.37 21.19
C THR A 547 0.73 20.61 21.98
N LYS A 548 0.86 20.58 23.31
CA LYS A 548 0.58 21.76 24.15
C LYS A 548 1.53 22.92 23.83
N ASP A 549 2.82 22.63 23.67
CA ASP A 549 3.83 23.64 23.34
C ASP A 549 3.55 24.26 21.97
N LEU A 550 3.22 23.46 20.95
CA LEU A 550 2.83 23.93 19.62
C LEU A 550 1.59 24.83 19.66
N ILE A 551 0.55 24.45 20.41
CA ILE A 551 -0.67 25.26 20.57
C ILE A 551 -0.34 26.57 21.26
N TYR A 552 0.49 26.54 22.29
CA TYR A 552 0.93 27.73 23.02
C TYR A 552 1.68 28.69 22.09
N HIS A 553 2.66 28.20 21.33
CA HIS A 553 3.42 29.03 20.37
C HIS A 553 2.56 29.53 19.21
N ALA A 554 1.60 28.75 18.71
CA ALA A 554 0.67 29.20 17.68
C ALA A 554 -0.29 30.29 18.23
N GLY A 555 -0.70 30.18 19.49
CA GLY A 555 -1.49 31.21 20.20
C GLY A 555 -0.72 32.53 20.34
N LEU A 556 0.58 32.48 20.64
CA LEU A 556 1.44 33.64 20.72
C LEU A 556 1.62 34.34 19.36
N LYS A 557 1.69 33.60 18.26
CA LYS A 557 1.76 34.18 16.90
C LYS A 557 0.47 34.90 16.48
N LYS A 558 -0.70 34.44 16.94
CA LYS A 558 -1.99 35.11 16.67
C LYS A 558 -2.22 36.35 17.55
N GLY A 559 -1.56 36.44 18.72
CA GLY A 559 -1.75 37.53 19.68
C GLY A 559 -0.93 38.81 19.41
N LYS A 560 -0.18 38.93 18.28
CA LYS A 560 0.58 40.15 17.95
C LYS A 560 -0.28 41.38 17.57
N GLY A 561 -1.61 41.29 17.68
CA GLY A 561 -2.56 42.38 17.42
C GLY A 561 -3.19 43.06 18.66
N ASP A 562 -2.97 42.53 19.84
CA ASP A 562 -3.65 43.08 21.06
C ASP A 562 -2.62 43.37 22.14
N ARG A 563 -2.49 44.68 22.51
CA ARG A 563 -1.58 45.17 23.55
C ARG A 563 -2.27 45.09 24.90
N GLY A 564 -1.89 44.16 25.73
CA GLY A 564 -2.28 44.17 27.12
C GLY A 564 -2.09 42.84 27.86
N ASN A 565 -1.14 42.82 28.79
CA ASN A 565 -0.87 41.80 29.82
C ASN A 565 -0.47 40.39 29.37
N ARG A 566 0.84 40.16 29.23
CA ARG A 566 1.46 38.84 29.10
C ARG A 566 2.00 38.39 30.47
N PRO A 567 1.71 37.17 30.93
CA PRO A 567 2.47 36.60 32.03
C PRO A 567 3.87 36.22 31.53
N LEU A 568 4.89 36.70 32.21
CA LEU A 568 6.31 36.33 32.00
C LEU A 568 6.52 34.89 32.47
N ILE A 569 7.13 34.08 31.64
CA ILE A 569 7.56 32.71 31.98
C ILE A 569 8.89 32.84 32.74
N PRO A 570 9.04 32.34 33.97
CA PRO A 570 10.33 32.34 34.63
C PRO A 570 11.36 31.53 33.86
N GLY A 571 12.46 32.19 33.43
CA GLY A 571 13.59 31.52 32.73
C GLY A 571 13.58 31.60 31.19
N TYR A 572 12.70 32.41 30.59
CA TYR A 572 12.68 32.64 29.14
C TYR A 572 13.14 34.06 28.81
N ASP A 573 14.29 34.18 28.13
CA ASP A 573 14.81 35.43 27.58
C ASP A 573 14.70 35.40 26.07
N PRO A 574 13.85 36.22 25.43
CA PRO A 574 13.66 36.22 23.99
C PRO A 574 14.81 36.86 23.18
N GLU A 575 15.80 37.45 23.84
CA GLU A 575 16.91 38.13 23.16
C GLU A 575 18.16 37.25 22.95
N THR A 576 18.15 35.99 23.43
CA THR A 576 19.32 35.09 23.36
C THR A 576 19.22 33.99 22.30
N MET A 577 18.26 34.01 21.39
CA MET A 577 18.26 33.14 20.22
C MET A 577 18.65 33.91 18.97
N ASP A 578 19.89 33.75 18.55
CA ASP A 578 20.35 34.10 17.22
C ASP A 578 19.54 33.34 16.17
N ASP A 579 18.99 34.06 15.19
CA ASP A 579 18.41 33.48 13.98
C ASP A 579 19.55 32.77 13.21
N PRO A 580 19.39 31.49 12.86
CA PRO A 580 20.28 30.90 11.87
C PRO A 580 19.91 31.44 10.48
N GLU A 581 20.88 32.07 9.80
CA GLU A 581 20.84 32.39 8.38
C GLU A 581 20.63 31.16 7.47
#